data_cd4ed41369843c38c4b3036932399f8b
#
_entry.id   cd4ed41369843c38c4b3036932399f8b
#
_cell.length_a   1.000
_cell.length_b   1.000
_cell.length_c   1.000
_cell.angle_alpha   90.00
_cell.angle_beta   90.00
_cell.angle_gamma   90.00
#
_symmetry.space_group_name_H-M   'P 1'
#
loop_
_entity.id
_entity.type
_entity.pdbx_description
1 polymer ?
#
loop_
_entity_poly.entity_id
_entity_poly.type
_entity_poly.pdbx_seq_one_letter_code
_entity_poly.pdbx_strand_id
1 'polypeptide(L)'
;MAHILQEIQYEKDLAGKKVLITAGATREAIDPVRYITNHSTGKMGYVLATVAARRGAKVTLVSGVTNLEVPLFVDYVPVESAEDMFETVTKAAPEQDIIIKSAAVADYTPVSTATEKIKKKEGAASIELKPTQDILK
;
A
#
# COMPACT_ATOMS: atom_id res chain seq x y z
N MET A 1 -23.61 -3.34 15.18
CA MET A 1 -23.04 -4.06 16.35
C MET A 1 -21.50 -4.05 16.36
N ALA A 2 -20.84 -4.41 15.26
CA ALA A 2 -19.37 -4.41 15.21
C ALA A 2 -18.74 -3.04 15.50
N HIS A 3 -19.31 -1.95 15.01
CA HIS A 3 -18.84 -0.60 15.26
C HIS A 3 -18.90 -0.24 16.75
N ILE A 4 -19.99 -0.59 17.42
CA ILE A 4 -20.17 -0.29 18.85
C ILE A 4 -19.17 -1.11 19.68
N LEU A 5 -19.03 -2.40 19.40
CA LEU A 5 -18.10 -3.26 20.11
C LEU A 5 -16.65 -2.78 19.95
N GLN A 6 -16.28 -2.35 18.75
CA GLN A 6 -14.95 -1.83 18.50
C GLN A 6 -14.68 -0.54 19.29
N GLU A 7 -15.68 0.33 19.45
CA GLU A 7 -15.54 1.58 20.19
C GLU A 7 -15.38 1.39 21.69
N ILE A 8 -16.00 0.38 22.28
CA ILE A 8 -16.03 0.19 23.74
C ILE A 8 -15.09 -0.91 24.26
N GLN A 9 -14.63 -1.81 23.40
CA GLN A 9 -13.90 -3.02 23.80
C GLN A 9 -12.41 -2.79 24.08
N TYR A 10 -11.80 -1.76 23.46
CA TYR A 10 -10.36 -1.55 23.50
C TYR A 10 -9.99 -0.22 24.16
N GLU A 11 -8.88 -0.21 24.87
CA GLU A 11 -8.30 1.00 25.43
C GLU A 11 -7.84 1.94 24.30
N LYS A 12 -8.13 3.24 24.44
CA LYS A 12 -7.82 4.26 23.45
C LYS A 12 -6.50 4.98 23.74
N ASP A 13 -5.42 4.22 23.92
CA ASP A 13 -4.10 4.74 24.25
C ASP A 13 -3.41 5.48 23.08
N LEU A 14 -3.93 5.35 21.85
CA LEU A 14 -3.48 6.11 20.67
C LEU A 14 -4.43 7.24 20.29
N ALA A 15 -5.37 7.58 21.14
CA ALA A 15 -6.30 8.68 20.88
C ALA A 15 -5.54 9.98 20.57
N GLY A 16 -5.96 10.67 19.48
CA GLY A 16 -5.31 11.90 19.03
C GLY A 16 -4.06 11.71 18.18
N LYS A 17 -3.58 10.47 18.02
CA LYS A 17 -2.42 10.19 17.16
C LYS A 17 -2.86 9.91 15.73
N LYS A 18 -2.10 10.44 14.77
CA LYS A 18 -2.28 10.16 13.36
C LYS A 18 -1.25 9.14 12.92
N VAL A 19 -1.72 8.00 12.44
CA VAL A 19 -0.87 6.86 12.04
C VAL A 19 -1.10 6.57 10.56
N LEU A 20 -0.03 6.58 9.78
CA LEU A 20 -0.06 6.16 8.39
C LEU A 20 0.60 4.80 8.27
N ILE A 21 -0.07 3.87 7.60
CA ILE A 21 0.43 2.51 7.41
C ILE A 21 0.40 2.20 5.92
N THR A 22 1.51 1.68 5.38
CA THR A 22 1.54 1.17 4.02
C THR A 22 1.36 -0.35 4.04
N ALA A 23 0.63 -0.88 3.08
CA ALA A 23 0.33 -2.30 3.02
C ALA A 23 0.26 -2.82 1.59
N GLY A 24 0.34 -4.14 1.47
CA GLY A 24 0.20 -4.84 0.20
C GLY A 24 1.44 -4.77 -0.68
N ALA A 25 1.37 -5.47 -1.79
CA ALA A 25 2.37 -5.40 -2.83
C ALA A 25 2.03 -4.28 -3.81
N THR A 26 3.03 -3.58 -4.28
CA THR A 26 2.85 -2.69 -5.45
C THR A 26 2.85 -3.52 -6.72
N ARG A 27 2.25 -2.97 -7.77
CA ARG A 27 2.22 -3.58 -9.10
C ARG A 27 2.87 -2.62 -10.08
N GLU A 28 3.91 -3.09 -10.77
CA GLU A 28 4.65 -2.29 -11.74
C GLU A 28 4.26 -2.72 -13.14
N ALA A 29 3.48 -1.91 -13.84
CA ALA A 29 2.89 -2.26 -15.12
C ALA A 29 3.93 -2.46 -16.23
N ILE A 30 3.81 -3.56 -16.96
CA ILE A 30 4.56 -3.84 -18.20
C ILE A 30 3.73 -3.34 -19.38
N ASP A 31 2.45 -3.66 -19.37
CA ASP A 31 1.45 -3.25 -20.36
C ASP A 31 0.06 -3.24 -19.68
N PRO A 32 -1.06 -3.02 -20.40
CA PRO A 32 -2.38 -2.97 -19.78
C PRO A 32 -2.82 -4.26 -19.10
N VAL A 33 -2.19 -5.41 -19.40
CA VAL A 33 -2.63 -6.72 -18.89
C VAL A 33 -1.62 -7.40 -17.99
N ARG A 34 -0.36 -6.96 -17.96
CA ARG A 34 0.72 -7.60 -17.21
C ARG A 34 1.43 -6.63 -16.29
N TYR A 35 1.87 -7.14 -15.16
CA TYR A 35 2.62 -6.34 -14.20
C TYR A 35 3.61 -7.22 -13.43
N ILE A 36 4.63 -6.56 -12.89
CA ILE A 36 5.57 -7.15 -11.96
C ILE A 36 5.08 -6.84 -10.55
N THR A 37 5.06 -7.84 -9.70
CA THR A 37 4.66 -7.69 -8.30
C THR A 37 5.42 -8.70 -7.45
N ASN A 38 5.09 -8.77 -6.17
CA ASN A 38 5.61 -9.78 -5.25
C ASN A 38 4.45 -10.53 -4.57
N HIS A 39 4.79 -11.50 -3.75
CA HIS A 39 3.81 -12.40 -3.13
C HIS A 39 3.11 -11.84 -1.90
N SER A 40 3.38 -10.60 -1.48
CA SER A 40 2.75 -10.04 -0.28
C SER A 40 1.23 -9.99 -0.40
N THR A 41 0.54 -10.45 0.63
CA THR A 41 -0.93 -10.41 0.70
C THR A 41 -1.45 -9.12 1.31
N GLY A 42 -0.59 -8.35 1.99
CA GLY A 42 -0.97 -7.14 2.71
C GLY A 42 -1.49 -7.38 4.12
N LYS A 43 -1.57 -8.62 4.57
CA LYS A 43 -2.17 -9.00 5.85
C LYS A 43 -1.56 -8.26 7.04
N MET A 44 -0.24 -8.15 7.10
CA MET A 44 0.46 -7.48 8.20
C MET A 44 0.00 -6.02 8.36
N GLY A 45 0.02 -5.26 7.27
CA GLY A 45 -0.40 -3.85 7.28
C GLY A 45 -1.86 -3.68 7.66
N TYR A 46 -2.73 -4.56 7.17
CA TYR A 46 -4.16 -4.51 7.48
C TYR A 46 -4.43 -4.84 8.95
N VAL A 47 -3.71 -5.79 9.53
CA VAL A 47 -3.80 -6.10 10.96
C VAL A 47 -3.31 -4.93 11.80
N LEU A 48 -2.18 -4.32 11.42
CA LEU A 48 -1.65 -3.14 12.12
C LEU A 48 -2.65 -1.99 12.08
N ALA A 49 -3.27 -1.74 10.93
CA ALA A 49 -4.29 -0.70 10.78
C ALA A 49 -5.51 -0.96 11.67
N THR A 50 -5.96 -2.21 11.73
CA THR A 50 -7.07 -2.62 12.59
C THR A 50 -6.75 -2.36 14.06
N VAL A 51 -5.58 -2.79 14.52
CA VAL A 51 -5.16 -2.62 15.90
C VAL A 51 -5.01 -1.14 16.27
N ALA A 52 -4.36 -0.35 15.42
CA ALA A 52 -4.20 1.08 15.65
C ALA A 52 -5.54 1.81 15.72
N ALA A 53 -6.47 1.49 14.83
CA ALA A 53 -7.82 2.07 14.84
C ALA A 53 -8.58 1.70 16.12
N ARG A 54 -8.48 0.45 16.56
CA ARG A 54 -9.11 -0.01 17.81
C ARG A 54 -8.56 0.71 19.03
N ARG A 55 -7.28 1.10 18.98
CA ARG A 55 -6.62 1.86 20.05
C ARG A 55 -6.86 3.37 19.95
N GLY A 56 -7.71 3.81 19.05
CA GLY A 56 -8.16 5.19 18.95
C GLY A 56 -7.37 6.08 18.01
N ALA A 57 -6.39 5.55 17.30
CA ALA A 57 -5.62 6.34 16.32
C ALA A 57 -6.49 6.74 15.13
N LYS A 58 -6.18 7.89 14.54
CA LYS A 58 -6.67 8.24 13.21
C LYS A 58 -5.74 7.60 12.18
N VAL A 59 -6.20 6.51 11.57
CA VAL A 59 -5.38 5.68 10.69
C VAL A 59 -5.64 6.02 9.24
N THR A 60 -4.56 6.22 8.48
CA THR A 60 -4.56 6.26 7.02
C THR A 60 -3.86 5.01 6.52
N LEU A 61 -4.58 4.16 5.79
CA LEU A 61 -4.04 2.94 5.21
C LEU A 61 -3.82 3.15 3.71
N VAL A 62 -2.56 3.27 3.32
CA VAL A 62 -2.14 3.37 1.91
C VAL A 62 -1.83 1.96 1.43
N SER A 63 -2.68 1.42 0.58
CA SER A 63 -2.64 0.01 0.23
C SER A 63 -2.50 -0.23 -1.27
N GLY A 64 -1.57 -1.10 -1.63
CA GLY A 64 -1.58 -1.75 -2.93
C GLY A 64 -2.82 -2.64 -3.06
N VAL A 65 -2.99 -3.24 -4.23
CA VAL A 65 -4.16 -4.09 -4.50
C VAL A 65 -4.09 -5.37 -3.65
N THR A 66 -5.13 -5.63 -2.88
CA THR A 66 -5.27 -6.85 -2.05
C THR A 66 -6.69 -7.41 -2.17
N ASN A 67 -6.86 -8.63 -1.68
CA ASN A 67 -8.17 -9.28 -1.56
C ASN A 67 -8.77 -9.15 -0.16
N LEU A 68 -8.18 -8.30 0.69
CA LEU A 68 -8.59 -8.15 2.07
C LEU A 68 -9.69 -7.10 2.22
N GLU A 69 -10.57 -7.29 3.20
CA GLU A 69 -11.54 -6.28 3.58
C GLU A 69 -10.84 -5.07 4.22
N VAL A 70 -11.31 -3.88 3.86
CA VAL A 70 -10.83 -2.65 4.48
C VAL A 70 -11.25 -2.61 5.94
N PRO A 71 -10.32 -2.38 6.88
CA PRO A 71 -10.69 -2.29 8.29
C PRO A 71 -11.68 -1.16 8.59
N LEU A 72 -12.45 -1.30 9.66
CA LEU A 72 -13.36 -0.26 10.14
C LEU A 72 -12.58 0.95 10.67
N PHE A 73 -13.14 2.13 10.48
CA PHE A 73 -12.61 3.41 10.99
C PHE A 73 -11.22 3.79 10.46
N VAL A 74 -10.92 3.35 9.26
CA VAL A 74 -9.64 3.62 8.59
C VAL A 74 -9.90 4.47 7.34
N ASP A 75 -9.09 5.50 7.15
CA ASP A 75 -9.06 6.24 5.88
C ASP A 75 -8.26 5.42 4.88
N TYR A 76 -8.93 4.84 3.90
CA TYR A 76 -8.34 3.93 2.94
C TYR A 76 -7.94 4.67 1.66
N VAL A 77 -6.66 4.55 1.29
CA VAL A 77 -6.12 5.17 0.07
C VAL A 77 -5.52 4.08 -0.81
N PRO A 78 -6.23 3.64 -1.86
CA PRO A 78 -5.69 2.64 -2.78
C PRO A 78 -4.62 3.24 -3.68
N VAL A 79 -3.55 2.48 -3.90
CA VAL A 79 -2.48 2.80 -4.84
C VAL A 79 -2.16 1.55 -5.64
N GLU A 80 -1.41 1.69 -6.72
CA GLU A 80 -1.04 0.55 -7.56
C GLU A 80 0.49 0.38 -7.61
N SER A 81 1.21 1.39 -8.06
CA SER A 81 2.67 1.32 -8.25
C SER A 81 3.46 1.84 -7.04
N ALA A 82 4.77 1.58 -7.05
CA ALA A 82 5.69 2.17 -6.09
C ALA A 82 5.68 3.70 -6.17
N GLU A 83 5.58 4.25 -7.39
CA GLU A 83 5.49 5.70 -7.59
C GLU A 83 4.24 6.29 -6.96
N ASP A 84 3.08 5.65 -7.16
CA ASP A 84 1.82 6.07 -6.53
C ASP A 84 1.94 6.08 -5.01
N MET A 85 2.52 5.04 -4.45
CA MET A 85 2.71 4.92 -3.01
C MET A 85 3.68 5.99 -2.49
N PHE A 86 4.78 6.20 -3.20
CA PHE A 86 5.76 7.24 -2.86
C PHE A 86 5.10 8.63 -2.82
N GLU A 87 4.36 8.99 -3.85
CA GLU A 87 3.67 10.29 -3.92
C GLU A 87 2.65 10.45 -2.80
N THR A 88 1.83 9.44 -2.57
CA THR A 88 0.80 9.45 -1.53
C THR A 88 1.40 9.60 -0.14
N VAL A 89 2.40 8.80 0.17
CA VAL A 89 3.05 8.81 1.50
C VAL A 89 3.81 10.12 1.72
N THR A 90 4.56 10.57 0.73
CA THR A 90 5.33 11.81 0.83
C THR A 90 4.43 13.01 1.08
N LYS A 91 3.29 13.06 0.40
CA LYS A 91 2.31 14.15 0.57
C LYS A 91 1.64 14.13 1.94
N ALA A 92 1.37 12.95 2.49
CA ALA A 92 0.68 12.79 3.77
C ALA A 92 1.62 12.83 4.98
N ALA A 93 2.90 12.49 4.80
CA ALA A 93 3.87 12.31 5.89
C ALA A 93 3.98 13.49 6.86
N PRO A 94 3.99 14.77 6.43
CA PRO A 94 4.14 15.88 7.36
C PRO A 94 3.06 15.98 8.43
N GLU A 95 1.88 15.42 8.17
CA GLU A 95 0.74 15.47 9.09
C GLU A 95 0.65 14.25 10.01
N GLN A 96 1.55 13.27 9.85
CA GLN A 96 1.47 12.03 10.61
C GLN A 96 2.37 12.06 11.85
N ASP A 97 1.88 11.46 12.93
CA ASP A 97 2.68 11.24 14.14
C ASP A 97 3.53 9.98 14.04
N ILE A 98 2.99 8.96 13.40
CA ILE A 98 3.65 7.64 13.24
C ILE A 98 3.46 7.17 11.80
N ILE A 99 4.53 6.65 11.21
CA ILE A 99 4.47 6.04 9.87
C ILE A 99 5.05 4.64 9.97
N ILE A 100 4.25 3.64 9.55
CA ILE A 100 4.67 2.24 9.55
C ILE A 100 4.74 1.74 8.11
N LYS A 101 5.94 1.42 7.65
CA LYS A 101 6.19 0.85 6.34
C LYS A 101 6.03 -0.68 6.39
N SER A 102 4.86 -1.16 6.03
CA SER A 102 4.59 -2.60 5.99
C SER A 102 4.39 -3.13 4.55
N ALA A 103 4.28 -2.23 3.58
CA ALA A 103 4.09 -2.62 2.19
C ALA A 103 5.33 -3.32 1.61
N ALA A 104 5.09 -4.26 0.72
CA ALA A 104 6.12 -4.86 -0.10
C ALA A 104 6.21 -4.05 -1.41
N VAL A 105 7.03 -3.00 -1.38
CA VAL A 105 7.25 -2.10 -2.51
C VAL A 105 8.26 -2.74 -3.46
N ALA A 106 7.95 -2.75 -4.76
CA ALA A 106 8.89 -3.25 -5.76
C ALA A 106 10.15 -2.37 -5.80
N ASP A 107 11.33 -3.00 -5.82
CA ASP A 107 12.60 -2.29 -5.95
C ASP A 107 12.87 -1.79 -7.36
N TYR A 108 12.26 -2.44 -8.34
CA TYR A 108 12.43 -2.13 -9.76
C TYR A 108 11.09 -2.03 -10.46
N THR A 109 11.04 -1.16 -11.46
CA THR A 109 9.87 -0.98 -12.32
C THR A 109 10.32 -0.93 -13.79
N PRO A 110 9.47 -1.33 -14.75
CA PRO A 110 9.83 -1.21 -16.16
C PRO A 110 10.22 0.23 -16.54
N VAL A 111 11.26 0.37 -17.33
CA VAL A 111 11.74 1.69 -17.82
C VAL A 111 10.65 2.39 -18.60
N SER A 112 9.85 1.63 -19.35
CA SER A 112 8.68 2.16 -20.08
C SER A 112 7.52 1.18 -19.96
N THR A 113 6.30 1.73 -19.96
CA THR A 113 5.07 0.94 -19.91
C THR A 113 4.38 1.05 -21.25
N ALA A 114 4.09 -0.09 -21.88
CA ALA A 114 3.37 -0.12 -23.16
C ALA A 114 1.91 0.29 -22.96
N THR A 115 1.37 1.07 -23.89
CA THR A 115 -0.03 1.51 -23.86
C THR A 115 -0.99 0.45 -24.37
N GLU A 116 -0.48 -0.54 -25.12
CA GLU A 116 -1.24 -1.66 -25.65
C GLU A 116 -0.57 -2.97 -25.23
N LYS A 117 -1.36 -4.05 -25.19
CA LYS A 117 -0.85 -5.38 -24.88
C LYS A 117 0.30 -5.76 -25.81
N ILE A 118 1.43 -6.15 -25.22
CA ILE A 118 2.59 -6.62 -25.99
C ILE A 118 2.27 -8.01 -26.53
N LYS A 119 2.35 -8.15 -27.85
CA LYS A 119 2.08 -9.42 -28.52
C LYS A 119 3.29 -10.33 -28.44
N LYS A 120 3.03 -11.63 -28.28
CA LYS A 120 4.06 -12.66 -28.28
C LYS A 120 4.78 -12.68 -29.64
N LYS A 121 6.10 -12.73 -29.59
CA LYS A 121 6.99 -12.88 -30.76
C LYS A 121 7.81 -14.15 -30.61
N GLU A 122 8.41 -14.62 -31.70
CA GLU A 122 9.34 -15.74 -31.63
C GLU A 122 10.62 -15.33 -30.89
N GLY A 123 11.21 -16.31 -30.17
CA GLY A 123 12.43 -16.12 -29.41
C GLY A 123 12.22 -15.55 -28.02
N ALA A 124 13.32 -15.22 -27.38
CA ALA A 124 13.33 -14.67 -26.02
C ALA A 124 12.89 -13.20 -26.01
N ALA A 125 12.25 -12.80 -24.91
CA ALA A 125 11.91 -11.41 -24.68
C ALA A 125 12.60 -10.92 -23.41
N SER A 126 12.92 -9.65 -23.35
CA SER A 126 13.50 -9.01 -22.17
C SER A 126 12.76 -7.73 -21.83
N ILE A 127 12.77 -7.39 -20.55
CA ILE A 127 12.16 -6.15 -20.05
C ILE A 127 13.26 -5.40 -19.30
N GLU A 128 13.51 -4.16 -19.74
CA GLU A 128 14.47 -3.30 -19.06
C GLU A 128 13.83 -2.68 -17.82
N LEU A 129 14.52 -2.75 -16.69
CA LEU A 129 14.04 -2.28 -15.40
C LEU A 129 14.92 -1.16 -14.88
N LYS A 130 14.30 -0.25 -14.14
CA LYS A 130 15.00 0.82 -13.40
C LYS A 130 14.63 0.77 -11.93
N PRO A 131 15.49 1.25 -11.01
CA PRO A 131 15.15 1.32 -9.60
C PRO A 131 13.94 2.23 -9.35
N THR A 132 13.12 1.87 -8.36
CA THR A 132 12.05 2.72 -7.85
C THR A 132 12.62 3.68 -6.81
N GLN A 133 11.84 4.72 -6.47
CA GLN A 133 12.21 5.65 -5.41
C GLN A 133 11.97 5.01 -4.03
N ASP A 134 12.91 5.24 -3.11
CA ASP A 134 12.76 4.78 -1.74
C ASP A 134 11.78 5.69 -1.00
N ILE A 135 10.74 5.08 -0.43
CA ILE A 135 9.75 5.78 0.39
C ILE A 135 10.38 6.06 1.75
N LEU A 136 10.27 7.27 2.26
CA LEU A 136 10.79 7.70 3.55
C LEU A 136 12.34 7.77 3.62
N LYS A 137 12.95 8.09 2.53
CA LYS A 137 14.38 8.40 2.54
C LYS A 137 14.62 9.89 2.44
#